data_fbd5006f563672c91c3240ed08ebe5d6
#
_entry.id   fbd5006f563672c91c3240ed08ebe5d6
#
_cell.length_a   1.000
_cell.length_b   1.000
_cell.length_c   1.000
_cell.angle_alpha   90.00
_cell.angle_beta   90.00
_cell.angle_gamma   90.00
#
_symmetry.space_group_name_H-M   'P 1'
#
loop_
_entity.id
_entity.type
_entity.pdbx_description
1 polymer ?
#
loop_
_entity_poly.entity_id
_entity_poly.type
_entity_poly.pdbx_seq_one_letter_code
_entity_poly.pdbx_strand_id
1 'polypeptide(L)'
;YTLEECRTLALENSAKMKNSRFEVEVAKQTSKEAFTNYFPSVSAAGTGFMADKGLMQMSLGPDMNMSMLKNGIAGGVGASLPLFTGGQIVNGNQLAKVGVEVKRLQRNLSDNEVCLTTEQYFWRVVILKEKLKTLSKVEAQLARILSDVEASVQAGIVTRNDLLQVQLRQNETKSTRLQVENALS
;
A
#
# COMPACT_ATOMS: atom_id res chain seq x y z
N TYR A 1 24.72 -8.57 1.10
CA TYR A 1 24.22 -7.37 0.44
C TYR A 1 24.72 -6.12 1.16
N THR A 2 25.12 -5.13 0.42
CA THR A 2 25.44 -3.78 0.93
C THR A 2 24.15 -2.98 1.11
N LEU A 3 24.21 -1.87 1.85
CA LEU A 3 23.05 -0.98 2.04
C LEU A 3 22.54 -0.45 0.69
N GLU A 4 23.44 -0.09 -0.24
CA GLU A 4 23.06 0.44 -1.56
C GLU A 4 22.38 -0.62 -2.44
N GLU A 5 22.85 -1.86 -2.40
CA GLU A 5 22.18 -2.97 -3.09
C GLU A 5 20.77 -3.20 -2.53
N CYS A 6 20.60 -3.16 -1.20
CA CYS A 6 19.29 -3.29 -0.56
C CYS A 6 18.34 -2.16 -0.97
N ARG A 7 18.81 -0.91 -1.04
CA ARG A 7 18.02 0.25 -1.51
C ARG A 7 17.57 0.06 -2.95
N THR A 8 18.49 -0.31 -3.84
CA THR A 8 18.19 -0.52 -5.27
C THR A 8 17.13 -1.61 -5.45
N LEU A 9 17.32 -2.77 -4.82
CA LEU A 9 16.37 -3.87 -4.86
C LEU A 9 15.01 -3.50 -4.28
N ALA A 10 14.98 -2.71 -3.20
CA ALA A 10 13.74 -2.25 -2.60
C ALA A 10 12.97 -1.29 -3.52
N LEU A 11 13.66 -0.34 -4.17
CA LEU A 11 13.04 0.60 -5.11
C LEU A 11 12.51 -0.09 -6.38
N GLU A 12 13.18 -1.14 -6.84
CA GLU A 12 12.74 -1.90 -8.02
C GLU A 12 11.54 -2.81 -7.73
N ASN A 13 11.53 -3.47 -6.56
CA ASN A 13 10.59 -4.53 -6.27
C ASN A 13 9.44 -4.12 -5.34
N SER A 14 9.51 -2.97 -4.67
CA SER A 14 8.48 -2.52 -3.75
C SER A 14 7.13 -2.32 -4.45
N ALA A 15 6.08 -2.92 -3.90
CA ALA A 15 4.71 -2.70 -4.35
C ALA A 15 4.30 -1.22 -4.24
N LYS A 16 4.78 -0.51 -3.20
CA LYS A 16 4.55 0.92 -3.01
C LYS A 16 5.11 1.73 -4.17
N MET A 17 6.31 1.39 -4.66
CA MET A 17 6.93 2.05 -5.81
C MET A 17 6.17 1.77 -7.10
N LYS A 18 5.74 0.54 -7.33
CA LYS A 18 4.92 0.18 -8.49
C LYS A 18 3.61 0.96 -8.48
N ASN A 19 2.92 1.00 -7.34
CA ASN A 19 1.67 1.76 -7.20
C ASN A 19 1.88 3.27 -7.45
N SER A 20 2.91 3.89 -6.88
CA SER A 20 3.17 5.32 -7.08
C SER A 20 3.49 5.67 -8.53
N ARG A 21 4.15 4.77 -9.28
CA ARG A 21 4.36 4.92 -10.72
C ARG A 21 3.04 4.86 -11.50
N PHE A 22 2.16 3.91 -11.16
CA PHE A 22 0.83 3.82 -11.76
C PHE A 22 -0.04 5.03 -11.45
N GLU A 23 0.01 5.56 -10.21
CA GLU A 23 -0.72 6.78 -9.85
C GLU A 23 -0.30 7.99 -10.70
N VAL A 24 0.99 8.15 -10.99
CA VAL A 24 1.47 9.20 -11.90
C VAL A 24 0.94 8.97 -13.31
N GLU A 25 0.89 7.72 -13.79
CA GLU A 25 0.36 7.43 -15.12
C GLU A 25 -1.15 7.67 -15.19
N VAL A 26 -1.91 7.26 -14.18
CA VAL A 26 -3.34 7.58 -14.05
C VAL A 26 -3.56 9.10 -14.09
N ALA A 27 -2.79 9.88 -13.33
CA ALA A 27 -2.91 11.33 -13.33
C ALA A 27 -2.63 11.94 -14.72
N LYS A 28 -1.66 11.39 -15.47
CA LYS A 28 -1.43 11.81 -16.85
C LYS A 28 -2.63 11.52 -17.76
N GLN A 29 -3.26 10.34 -17.61
CA GLN A 29 -4.45 10.00 -18.39
C GLN A 29 -5.63 10.90 -18.00
N THR A 30 -5.84 11.18 -16.71
CA THR A 30 -6.84 12.14 -16.23
C THR A 30 -6.60 13.54 -16.80
N SER A 31 -5.33 13.96 -16.94
CA SER A 31 -5.00 15.24 -17.60
C SER A 31 -5.34 15.23 -19.09
N LYS A 32 -5.16 14.10 -19.79
CA LYS A 32 -5.61 13.96 -21.19
C LYS A 32 -7.13 13.91 -21.29
N GLU A 33 -7.80 13.25 -20.35
CA GLU A 33 -9.26 13.24 -20.26
C GLU A 33 -9.81 14.66 -20.06
N ALA A 34 -9.23 15.46 -19.15
CA ALA A 34 -9.60 16.84 -18.97
C ALA A 34 -9.48 17.67 -20.27
N PHE A 35 -8.50 17.35 -21.11
CA PHE A 35 -8.34 17.98 -22.42
C PHE A 35 -9.46 17.61 -23.39
N THR A 36 -10.10 16.44 -23.26
CA THR A 36 -11.21 16.05 -24.15
C THR A 36 -12.44 16.93 -23.96
N ASN A 37 -12.57 17.65 -22.84
CA ASN A 37 -13.66 18.60 -22.60
C ASN A 37 -13.66 19.79 -23.58
N TYR A 38 -12.60 19.99 -24.37
CA TYR A 38 -12.58 20.95 -25.47
C TYR A 38 -13.28 20.44 -26.74
N PHE A 39 -13.57 19.14 -26.82
CA PHE A 39 -14.22 18.53 -27.97
C PHE A 39 -15.70 18.24 -27.71
N PRO A 40 -16.53 18.11 -28.77
CA PRO A 40 -17.92 17.74 -28.61
C PRO A 40 -18.05 16.32 -28.02
N SER A 41 -18.92 16.18 -27.04
CA SER A 41 -19.37 14.88 -26.55
C SER A 41 -20.44 14.31 -27.44
N VAL A 42 -20.28 13.09 -27.92
CA VAL A 42 -21.28 12.36 -28.72
C VAL A 42 -21.89 11.27 -27.87
N SER A 43 -23.19 11.24 -27.76
CA SER A 43 -23.94 10.24 -27.03
C SER A 43 -24.98 9.57 -27.91
N ALA A 44 -25.15 8.26 -27.73
CA ALA A 44 -26.25 7.50 -28.34
C ALA A 44 -27.06 6.87 -27.21
N ALA A 45 -28.36 7.03 -27.24
CA ALA A 45 -29.28 6.43 -26.28
C ALA A 45 -30.37 5.67 -27.01
N GLY A 46 -30.74 4.52 -26.49
CA GLY A 46 -31.86 3.72 -26.99
C GLY A 46 -32.72 3.27 -25.82
N THR A 47 -34.01 3.32 -25.96
CA THR A 47 -34.96 2.79 -24.98
C THR A 47 -36.02 1.96 -25.68
N GLY A 48 -36.36 0.84 -25.07
CA GLY A 48 -37.49 0.00 -25.47
C GLY A 48 -38.55 0.01 -24.36
N PHE A 49 -39.78 0.13 -24.74
CA PHE A 49 -40.89 0.04 -23.79
C PHE A 49 -41.92 -0.95 -24.27
N MET A 50 -42.48 -1.71 -23.33
CA MET A 50 -43.57 -2.63 -23.50
C MET A 50 -44.60 -2.32 -22.43
N ALA A 51 -45.82 -2.11 -22.82
CA ALA A 51 -46.95 -1.84 -21.92
C ALA A 51 -48.10 -2.77 -22.22
N ASP A 52 -48.63 -3.40 -21.18
CA ASP A 52 -49.78 -4.32 -21.27
C ASP A 52 -51.07 -3.55 -21.63
N LYS A 53 -51.16 -2.30 -21.13
CA LYS A 53 -52.17 -1.29 -21.51
C LYS A 53 -51.44 -0.10 -22.08
N GLY A 54 -51.87 0.44 -23.22
CA GLY A 54 -51.22 1.56 -23.86
C GLY A 54 -50.97 2.73 -22.89
N LEU A 55 -49.80 3.33 -22.98
CA LEU A 55 -49.34 4.45 -22.13
C LEU A 55 -50.21 5.71 -22.30
N MET A 56 -50.91 5.85 -23.45
CA MET A 56 -51.90 6.86 -23.69
C MET A 56 -53.19 6.23 -24.14
N GLN A 57 -54.28 6.42 -23.40
CA GLN A 57 -55.62 6.06 -23.79
C GLN A 57 -56.37 7.34 -24.12
N MET A 58 -56.83 7.48 -25.37
CA MET A 58 -57.68 8.57 -25.83
C MET A 58 -59.06 7.98 -26.10
N SER A 59 -60.05 8.44 -25.34
CA SER A 59 -61.44 8.10 -25.55
C SER A 59 -62.08 9.14 -26.47
N LEU A 60 -62.45 8.72 -27.65
CA LEU A 60 -63.11 9.59 -28.69
C LEU A 60 -64.61 9.45 -28.73
N GLY A 61 -65.19 8.71 -27.77
CA GLY A 61 -66.66 8.46 -27.70
C GLY A 61 -66.97 7.23 -26.85
N PRO A 62 -68.29 6.92 -26.63
CA PRO A 62 -68.69 5.84 -25.72
C PRO A 62 -68.17 4.47 -26.08
N ASP A 63 -67.83 4.20 -27.36
CA ASP A 63 -67.33 2.91 -27.84
C ASP A 63 -66.00 2.98 -28.59
N MET A 64 -65.31 4.14 -28.61
CA MET A 64 -64.03 4.29 -29.32
C MET A 64 -62.90 4.65 -28.35
N ASN A 65 -62.29 3.63 -27.83
CA ASN A 65 -61.05 3.74 -27.04
C ASN A 65 -59.83 3.42 -27.92
N MET A 66 -59.01 4.41 -28.21
CA MET A 66 -57.73 4.22 -28.89
C MET A 66 -56.62 4.15 -27.88
N SER A 67 -55.91 3.01 -27.82
CA SER A 67 -54.69 2.87 -27.03
C SER A 67 -53.47 3.17 -27.92
N MET A 68 -52.77 4.22 -27.62
CA MET A 68 -51.54 4.61 -28.32
C MET A 68 -50.33 4.19 -27.47
N LEU A 69 -49.22 3.85 -28.13
CA LEU A 69 -47.93 3.53 -27.50
C LEU A 69 -47.96 2.23 -26.65
N LYS A 70 -48.39 1.15 -27.25
CA LYS A 70 -48.40 -0.18 -26.60
C LYS A 70 -46.98 -0.77 -26.49
N ASN A 71 -46.20 -0.75 -27.56
CA ASN A 71 -44.84 -1.24 -27.64
C ASN A 71 -44.07 -0.27 -28.55
N GLY A 72 -42.84 0.02 -28.20
CA GLY A 72 -41.99 0.88 -29.02
C GLY A 72 -40.52 0.77 -28.69
N ILE A 73 -39.72 1.13 -29.67
CA ILE A 73 -38.31 1.36 -29.52
C ILE A 73 -38.05 2.81 -29.95
N ALA A 74 -37.39 3.56 -29.09
CA ALA A 74 -36.93 4.91 -29.41
C ALA A 74 -35.43 4.99 -29.26
N GLY A 75 -34.76 5.63 -30.20
CA GLY A 75 -33.31 5.84 -30.13
C GLY A 75 -32.94 7.17 -30.73
N GLY A 76 -31.84 7.73 -30.23
CA GLY A 76 -31.35 9.01 -30.72
C GLY A 76 -29.82 9.08 -30.53
N VAL A 77 -29.21 9.90 -31.38
CA VAL A 77 -27.80 10.31 -31.29
C VAL A 77 -27.80 11.80 -31.05
N GLY A 78 -27.08 12.23 -30.01
CA GLY A 78 -26.91 13.64 -29.68
C GLY A 78 -25.43 14.02 -29.66
N ALA A 79 -25.11 15.23 -30.08
CA ALA A 79 -23.80 15.84 -29.92
C ALA A 79 -23.94 17.15 -29.15
N SER A 80 -23.09 17.38 -28.15
CA SER A 80 -23.08 18.58 -27.33
C SER A 80 -21.67 19.14 -27.21
N LEU A 81 -21.54 20.44 -27.50
CA LEU A 81 -20.28 21.17 -27.33
C LEU A 81 -20.56 22.44 -26.53
N PRO A 82 -20.01 22.58 -25.31
CA PRO A 82 -20.11 23.82 -24.56
C PRO A 82 -19.24 24.92 -25.20
N LEU A 83 -19.83 25.97 -25.74
CA LEU A 83 -19.06 27.05 -26.37
C LEU A 83 -18.44 27.99 -25.33
N PHE A 84 -19.11 28.18 -24.19
CA PHE A 84 -18.62 29.03 -23.10
C PHE A 84 -19.07 28.48 -21.74
N THR A 85 -18.09 28.26 -20.86
CA THR A 85 -18.31 27.69 -19.50
C THR A 85 -17.70 28.59 -18.42
N GLY A 86 -17.53 29.90 -18.67
CA GLY A 86 -16.94 30.82 -17.69
C GLY A 86 -15.50 30.44 -17.26
N GLY A 87 -14.73 29.82 -18.16
CA GLY A 87 -13.35 29.39 -17.86
C GLY A 87 -13.21 28.01 -17.16
N GLN A 88 -14.32 27.32 -16.87
CA GLN A 88 -14.31 26.03 -16.17
C GLN A 88 -13.43 24.99 -16.88
N ILE A 89 -13.49 24.85 -18.19
CA ILE A 89 -12.70 23.91 -18.98
C ILE A 89 -11.21 24.25 -18.89
N VAL A 90 -10.87 25.54 -19.03
CA VAL A 90 -9.47 26.01 -18.97
C VAL A 90 -8.88 25.76 -17.59
N ASN A 91 -9.58 26.17 -16.54
CA ASN A 91 -9.13 25.98 -15.16
C ASN A 91 -9.11 24.50 -14.77
N GLY A 92 -10.06 23.70 -15.23
CA GLY A 92 -10.08 22.25 -15.05
C GLY A 92 -8.85 21.56 -15.66
N ASN A 93 -8.46 21.97 -16.87
CA ASN A 93 -7.24 21.47 -17.51
C ASN A 93 -5.96 21.90 -16.78
N GLN A 94 -5.90 23.13 -16.28
CA GLN A 94 -4.77 23.58 -15.46
C GLN A 94 -4.69 22.79 -14.15
N LEU A 95 -5.83 22.59 -13.47
CA LEU A 95 -5.91 21.78 -12.26
C LEU A 95 -5.44 20.34 -12.50
N ALA A 96 -5.85 19.72 -13.60
CA ALA A 96 -5.43 18.38 -13.97
C ALA A 96 -3.90 18.29 -14.20
N LYS A 97 -3.29 19.31 -14.83
CA LYS A 97 -1.82 19.39 -14.98
C LYS A 97 -1.11 19.51 -13.63
N VAL A 98 -1.61 20.37 -12.75
CA VAL A 98 -1.10 20.47 -11.37
C VAL A 98 -1.24 19.14 -10.64
N GLY A 99 -2.34 18.41 -10.84
CA GLY A 99 -2.55 17.08 -10.30
C GLY A 99 -1.47 16.08 -10.70
N VAL A 100 -0.96 16.12 -11.94
CA VAL A 100 0.17 15.29 -12.39
C VAL A 100 1.43 15.65 -11.60
N GLU A 101 1.70 16.94 -11.38
CA GLU A 101 2.88 17.36 -10.63
C GLU A 101 2.82 16.95 -9.16
N VAL A 102 1.64 17.07 -8.54
CA VAL A 102 1.40 16.56 -7.18
C VAL A 102 1.71 15.05 -7.09
N LYS A 103 1.25 14.26 -8.07
CA LYS A 103 1.54 12.82 -8.10
C LYS A 103 3.02 12.49 -8.32
N ARG A 104 3.75 13.30 -9.08
CA ARG A 104 5.21 13.17 -9.21
C ARG A 104 5.93 13.44 -7.88
N LEU A 105 5.53 14.48 -7.16
CA LEU A 105 6.09 14.80 -5.86
C LEU A 105 5.76 13.71 -4.82
N GLN A 106 4.52 13.20 -4.83
CA GLN A 106 4.13 12.07 -3.98
C GLN A 106 4.93 10.80 -4.28
N ARG A 107 5.27 10.55 -5.54
CA ARG A 107 6.16 9.45 -5.91
C ARG A 107 7.55 9.65 -5.31
N ASN A 108 8.14 10.85 -5.40
CA ASN A 108 9.45 11.13 -4.79
C ASN A 108 9.42 10.96 -3.27
N LEU A 109 8.29 11.30 -2.63
CA LEU A 109 8.09 11.03 -1.20
C LEU A 109 8.06 9.52 -0.91
N SER A 110 7.37 8.75 -1.75
CA SER A 110 7.35 7.28 -1.63
C SER A 110 8.74 6.66 -1.84
N ASP A 111 9.56 7.20 -2.76
CA ASP A 111 10.96 6.79 -2.94
C ASP A 111 11.75 6.95 -1.62
N ASN A 112 11.65 8.13 -1.00
CA ASN A 112 12.35 8.43 0.26
C ASN A 112 11.86 7.53 1.41
N GLU A 113 10.55 7.27 1.51
CA GLU A 113 9.99 6.41 2.55
C GLU A 113 10.44 4.95 2.39
N VAL A 114 10.51 4.44 1.15
CA VAL A 114 11.01 3.08 0.88
C VAL A 114 12.50 2.99 1.23
N CYS A 115 13.31 3.98 0.85
CA CYS A 115 14.72 4.02 1.22
C CYS A 115 14.90 4.05 2.74
N LEU A 116 14.20 4.95 3.44
CA LEU A 116 14.28 5.06 4.89
C LEU A 116 13.90 3.76 5.60
N THR A 117 12.81 3.15 5.17
CA THR A 117 12.35 1.87 5.74
C THR A 117 13.36 0.76 5.50
N THR A 118 13.95 0.70 4.32
CA THR A 118 15.00 -0.28 3.97
C THR A 118 16.24 -0.08 4.85
N GLU A 119 16.67 1.17 5.06
CA GLU A 119 17.79 1.49 5.95
C GLU A 119 17.52 1.06 7.39
N GLN A 120 16.33 1.34 7.90
CA GLN A 120 15.95 0.95 9.26
C GLN A 120 16.00 -0.58 9.45
N TYR A 121 15.49 -1.34 8.48
CA TYR A 121 15.57 -2.80 8.55
C TYR A 121 17.00 -3.31 8.39
N PHE A 122 17.79 -2.74 7.49
CA PHE A 122 19.19 -3.11 7.31
C PHE A 122 19.98 -2.95 8.61
N TRP A 123 19.91 -1.77 9.23
CA TRP A 123 20.60 -1.51 10.48
C TRP A 123 20.08 -2.35 11.63
N ARG A 124 18.79 -2.64 11.67
CA ARG A 124 18.22 -3.55 12.66
C ARG A 124 18.82 -4.94 12.56
N VAL A 125 18.97 -5.48 11.35
CA VAL A 125 19.62 -6.78 11.12
C VAL A 125 21.09 -6.74 11.54
N VAL A 126 21.82 -5.67 11.23
CA VAL A 126 23.22 -5.51 11.65
C VAL A 126 23.34 -5.51 13.18
N ILE A 127 22.49 -4.74 13.87
CA ILE A 127 22.47 -4.68 15.34
C ILE A 127 22.18 -6.07 15.93
N LEU A 128 21.22 -6.81 15.41
CA LEU A 128 20.88 -8.14 15.90
C LEU A 128 22.04 -9.12 15.70
N LYS A 129 22.75 -9.07 14.57
CA LYS A 129 23.92 -9.89 14.31
C LYS A 129 25.08 -9.58 15.28
N GLU A 130 25.35 -8.31 15.54
CA GLU A 130 26.38 -7.93 16.52
C GLU A 130 25.98 -8.31 17.95
N LYS A 131 24.69 -8.22 18.29
CA LYS A 131 24.16 -8.69 19.57
C LYS A 131 24.37 -10.20 19.75
N LEU A 132 24.14 -11.01 18.70
CA LEU A 132 24.44 -12.45 18.76
C LEU A 132 25.92 -12.76 19.00
N LYS A 133 26.83 -12.03 18.34
CA LYS A 133 28.28 -12.18 18.60
C LYS A 133 28.64 -11.84 20.04
N THR A 134 28.02 -10.81 20.59
CA THR A 134 28.24 -10.43 21.99
C THR A 134 27.70 -11.50 22.95
N LEU A 135 26.48 -11.98 22.71
CA LEU A 135 25.86 -13.04 23.52
C LEU A 135 26.68 -14.33 23.51
N SER A 136 27.24 -14.73 22.35
CA SER A 136 28.10 -15.92 22.28
C SER A 136 29.39 -15.80 23.11
N LYS A 137 29.98 -14.58 23.18
CA LYS A 137 31.12 -14.31 24.06
C LYS A 137 30.73 -14.36 25.53
N VAL A 138 29.56 -13.80 25.88
CA VAL A 138 29.04 -13.87 27.27
C VAL A 138 28.74 -15.31 27.68
N GLU A 139 28.14 -16.12 26.81
CA GLU A 139 27.88 -17.53 27.06
C GLU A 139 29.19 -18.29 27.32
N ALA A 140 30.24 -18.07 26.51
CA ALA A 140 31.55 -18.69 26.71
C ALA A 140 32.22 -18.27 28.03
N GLN A 141 32.04 -17.00 28.43
CA GLN A 141 32.54 -16.51 29.71
C GLN A 141 31.77 -17.11 30.89
N LEU A 142 30.44 -17.18 30.83
CA LEU A 142 29.61 -17.79 31.85
C LEU A 142 29.89 -19.30 32.02
N ALA A 143 30.18 -19.99 30.91
CA ALA A 143 30.59 -21.40 30.98
C ALA A 143 31.89 -21.61 31.76
N ARG A 144 32.88 -20.72 31.60
CA ARG A 144 34.12 -20.75 32.40
C ARG A 144 33.85 -20.46 33.88
N ILE A 145 33.10 -19.38 34.14
CA ILE A 145 32.72 -19.01 35.52
C ILE A 145 31.96 -20.16 36.21
N LEU A 146 31.07 -20.84 35.47
CA LEU A 146 30.32 -21.97 36.01
C LEU A 146 31.27 -23.08 36.44
N SER A 147 32.25 -23.47 35.61
CA SER A 147 33.26 -24.47 35.93
C SER A 147 34.10 -24.10 37.15
N ASP A 148 34.52 -22.81 37.25
CA ASP A 148 35.31 -22.32 38.38
C ASP A 148 34.49 -22.31 39.68
N VAL A 149 33.22 -21.93 39.62
CA VAL A 149 32.32 -21.95 40.78
C VAL A 149 31.97 -23.38 41.19
N GLU A 150 31.77 -24.31 40.26
CA GLU A 150 31.57 -25.73 40.57
C GLU A 150 32.75 -26.31 41.33
N ALA A 151 33.98 -26.04 40.89
CA ALA A 151 35.20 -26.49 41.61
C ALA A 151 35.30 -25.84 42.99
N SER A 152 34.96 -24.57 43.13
CA SER A 152 34.96 -23.80 44.39
C SER A 152 33.93 -24.33 45.39
N VAL A 153 32.73 -24.72 44.92
CA VAL A 153 31.70 -25.35 45.76
C VAL A 153 32.16 -26.72 46.26
N GLN A 154 32.83 -27.53 45.41
CA GLN A 154 33.40 -28.83 45.81
C GLN A 154 34.49 -28.65 46.85
N ALA A 155 35.28 -27.58 46.77
CA ALA A 155 36.29 -27.23 47.75
C ALA A 155 35.72 -26.60 49.05
N GLY A 156 34.41 -26.37 49.13
CA GLY A 156 33.75 -25.75 50.29
C GLY A 156 33.99 -24.24 50.44
N ILE A 157 34.52 -23.58 49.41
CA ILE A 157 34.87 -22.14 49.43
C ILE A 157 33.68 -21.25 49.15
N VAL A 158 32.76 -21.72 48.29
CA VAL A 158 31.60 -20.95 47.78
C VAL A 158 30.30 -21.71 48.06
N THR A 159 29.20 -21.01 48.21
CA THR A 159 27.89 -21.61 48.54
C THR A 159 27.22 -22.24 47.31
N ARG A 160 26.34 -23.23 47.55
CA ARG A 160 25.50 -23.80 46.49
C ARG A 160 24.54 -22.74 45.86
N ASN A 161 24.21 -21.72 46.63
CA ASN A 161 23.36 -20.62 46.11
C ASN A 161 24.09 -19.80 45.04
N ASP A 162 25.39 -19.57 45.20
CA ASP A 162 26.20 -18.85 44.20
C ASP A 162 26.28 -19.63 42.87
N LEU A 163 26.38 -20.96 42.95
CA LEU A 163 26.32 -21.84 41.78
C LEU A 163 24.98 -21.71 41.07
N LEU A 164 23.86 -21.73 41.80
CA LEU A 164 22.54 -21.57 41.22
C LEU A 164 22.34 -20.20 40.56
N GLN A 165 22.93 -19.13 41.09
CA GLN A 165 22.90 -17.81 40.48
C GLN A 165 23.62 -17.78 39.13
N VAL A 166 24.78 -18.41 39.01
CA VAL A 166 25.52 -18.51 37.73
C VAL A 166 24.74 -19.34 36.71
N GLN A 167 24.15 -20.46 37.14
CA GLN A 167 23.29 -21.26 36.25
C GLN A 167 22.06 -20.47 35.78
N LEU A 168 21.43 -19.67 36.64
CA LEU A 168 20.33 -18.80 36.29
C LEU A 168 20.77 -17.80 35.22
N ARG A 169 21.90 -17.11 35.40
CA ARG A 169 22.45 -16.16 34.41
C ARG A 169 22.76 -16.80 33.08
N GLN A 170 23.27 -18.03 33.09
CA GLN A 170 23.52 -18.80 31.86
C GLN A 170 22.19 -19.07 31.11
N ASN A 171 21.16 -19.48 31.81
CA ASN A 171 19.85 -19.77 31.23
C ASN A 171 19.16 -18.48 30.69
N GLU A 172 19.26 -17.37 31.41
CA GLU A 172 18.78 -16.05 30.94
C GLU A 172 19.47 -15.62 29.64
N THR A 173 20.81 -15.80 29.57
CA THR A 173 21.59 -15.46 28.39
C THR A 173 21.21 -16.34 27.20
N LYS A 174 21.03 -17.67 27.41
CA LYS A 174 20.53 -18.59 26.38
C LYS A 174 19.13 -18.19 25.88
N SER A 175 18.23 -17.86 26.80
CA SER A 175 16.88 -17.38 26.44
C SER A 175 16.93 -16.11 25.60
N THR A 176 17.77 -15.14 25.99
CA THR A 176 17.98 -13.90 25.24
C THR A 176 18.54 -14.17 23.85
N ARG A 177 19.48 -15.10 23.73
CA ARG A 177 20.04 -15.52 22.43
C ARG A 177 18.96 -16.08 21.51
N LEU A 178 18.12 -17.00 22.00
CA LEU A 178 17.02 -17.58 21.24
C LEU A 178 16.01 -16.48 20.76
N GLN A 179 15.73 -15.51 21.62
CA GLN A 179 14.89 -14.36 21.23
C GLN A 179 15.50 -13.55 20.08
N VAL A 180 16.82 -13.32 20.10
CA VAL A 180 17.51 -12.60 19.02
C VAL A 180 17.60 -13.43 17.74
N GLU A 181 17.81 -14.73 17.84
CA GLU A 181 17.79 -15.65 16.69
C GLU A 181 16.42 -15.68 16.02
N ASN A 182 15.34 -15.76 16.82
CA ASN A 182 13.96 -15.69 16.31
C ASN A 182 13.63 -14.32 15.68
N ALA A 183 14.24 -13.24 16.14
CA ALA A 183 14.04 -11.92 15.57
C ALA A 183 14.80 -11.73 14.24
N LEU A 184 15.76 -12.60 13.92
CA LEU A 184 16.52 -12.60 12.66
C LEU A 184 15.91 -13.51 11.58
N SER A 185 15.15 -14.54 11.99
CA SER A 185 14.45 -15.45 11.07
C SER A 185 13.18 -14.82 10.49
#